data_a65d17c3f31f6b576e1a228fec7183a8
#
_entry.id   a65d17c3f31f6b576e1a228fec7183a8
#
_cell.length_a   1.000
_cell.length_b   1.000
_cell.length_c   1.000
_cell.angle_alpha   90.00
_cell.angle_beta   90.00
_cell.angle_gamma   90.00
#
_symmetry.space_group_name_H-M   'P 1'
#
loop_
_entity.id
_entity.type
_entity.pdbx_description
1 polymer ?
#
loop_
_entity_poly.entity_id
_entity_poly.type
_entity_poly.pdbx_seq_one_letter_code
_entity_poly.pdbx_strand_id
1 'polypeptide(L)'
;MKPDEPTWTPPPGAHTAAAADRPPAEVRRILRLFHPYRGRLAVVGLLVGASSLVSVASPFLLREILDTAIPQGRTGLLTLLALGMILTAVMTSVFGVLQTLISTTVGQRVMHDLRTAVYTQLQRMPLAFFTRTRTGEVQSRIANDIGGMQATVTSTATSLVSNLTAVIATVVAMLALDWRLTVVSLLLLPVFVAISRRVGRERKRITTQRQKQMAAMAATVTESLSVSGILLGRTMGRSDSLTQGFAEESERLVDLEVRSSMAGRWRMSTIGIVMAAMPAVIYWAAGLTFASGAAAVSIGTLVAFVTLQQGLFRPAVSLLSTGVQMQTSLALFQRIFEYLDLTVDITEPEKPVRLEKIRGEIAFEDVDFSYDEKSGPTLTGIDVTVPAGSSLAVVGSTGSGKSTLSYLVPRLYDVTGGRVTLDGVDVRDLDFDTLARAVGVVSQETYLFHASVADNLRFAKPDATEEEIEAAARAAQIHDHIASLPDGYDTLVGERGYRFSGGEKQRLAIARTILRDPPVLILDEATSALDTRTEQAVQQAIDALSAGRTTLTIAHRLSTVRDADQIVVLEDGRAAERGTHEELLDRDGRYAALIHRDSHPAPVPAP
;
A
#
# COMPACT_ATOMS: atom_id res chain seq x y z
N MET A 1 28.09 -1.86 -35.88
CA MET A 1 27.65 -3.07 -35.18
C MET A 1 27.64 -2.72 -33.70
N LYS A 2 26.47 -2.34 -33.15
CA LYS A 2 26.30 -2.10 -31.71
C LYS A 2 26.12 -3.45 -31.04
N PRO A 3 26.76 -3.71 -29.89
CA PRO A 3 26.47 -4.93 -29.14
C PRO A 3 25.06 -4.83 -28.52
N ASP A 4 24.30 -5.90 -28.66
CA ASP A 4 22.98 -6.07 -28.06
C ASP A 4 23.07 -5.91 -26.55
N GLU A 5 22.39 -4.90 -26.01
CA GLU A 5 22.14 -4.78 -24.57
C GLU A 5 21.27 -5.95 -24.13
N PRO A 6 21.63 -6.65 -23.05
CA PRO A 6 20.75 -7.68 -22.48
C PRO A 6 19.51 -7.00 -21.93
N THR A 7 18.40 -7.08 -22.64
CA THR A 7 17.09 -6.72 -22.13
C THR A 7 16.75 -7.68 -20.98
N TRP A 8 16.83 -7.17 -19.75
CA TRP A 8 16.33 -7.87 -18.58
C TRP A 8 14.81 -8.06 -18.74
N THR A 9 14.40 -9.28 -19.05
CA THR A 9 12.99 -9.70 -18.97
C THR A 9 12.77 -10.30 -17.59
N PRO A 10 11.78 -9.81 -16.81
CA PRO A 10 11.44 -10.44 -15.55
C PRO A 10 11.03 -11.89 -15.78
N PRO A 11 11.38 -12.83 -14.87
CA PRO A 11 11.04 -14.23 -15.02
C PRO A 11 9.51 -14.39 -15.15
N PRO A 12 9.02 -15.22 -16.07
CA PRO A 12 7.60 -15.51 -16.20
C PRO A 12 7.16 -16.34 -15.00
N GLY A 13 6.42 -15.72 -14.08
CA GLY A 13 5.92 -16.40 -12.90
C GLY A 13 5.40 -15.48 -11.79
N ALA A 14 5.81 -14.23 -11.76
CA ALA A 14 5.25 -13.25 -10.84
C ALA A 14 4.03 -12.58 -11.49
N HIS A 15 2.85 -12.99 -11.10
CA HIS A 15 1.53 -12.28 -11.21
C HIS A 15 1.19 -11.43 -12.46
N THR A 16 2.02 -11.36 -13.50
CA THR A 16 1.76 -10.60 -14.74
C THR A 16 0.98 -11.38 -15.79
N ALA A 17 0.94 -12.71 -15.73
CA ALA A 17 0.20 -13.54 -16.71
C ALA A 17 -1.30 -13.66 -16.41
N ALA A 18 -1.77 -13.25 -15.23
CA ALA A 18 -3.18 -13.36 -14.83
C ALA A 18 -3.96 -12.04 -14.93
N ALA A 19 -3.32 -10.93 -15.27
CA ALA A 19 -4.00 -9.62 -15.34
C ALA A 19 -4.86 -9.41 -16.60
N ALA A 20 -4.65 -10.20 -17.65
CA ALA A 20 -5.35 -10.03 -18.94
C ALA A 20 -6.73 -10.72 -19.01
N ASP A 21 -7.02 -11.68 -18.11
CA ASP A 21 -8.23 -12.53 -18.20
C ASP A 21 -9.14 -12.50 -16.95
N ARG A 22 -8.90 -11.56 -16.01
CA ARG A 22 -9.74 -11.46 -14.81
C ARG A 22 -10.97 -10.59 -15.08
N PRO A 23 -12.17 -11.01 -14.62
CA PRO A 23 -13.38 -10.21 -14.78
C PRO A 23 -13.18 -8.84 -14.12
N PRO A 24 -13.72 -7.76 -14.73
CA PRO A 24 -13.66 -6.43 -14.15
C PRO A 24 -14.21 -6.47 -12.73
N ALA A 25 -13.61 -5.66 -11.82
CA ALA A 25 -14.04 -5.57 -10.42
C ALA A 25 -15.58 -5.55 -10.39
N GLU A 26 -16.18 -6.58 -9.80
CA GLU A 26 -17.64 -6.71 -9.80
C GLU A 26 -18.22 -5.49 -9.11
N VAL A 27 -18.92 -4.65 -9.86
CA VAL A 27 -19.64 -3.46 -9.34
C VAL A 27 -20.47 -3.85 -8.11
N ARG A 28 -21.00 -5.07 -8.09
CA ARG A 28 -21.74 -5.65 -6.97
C ARG A 28 -20.89 -5.75 -5.69
N ARG A 29 -19.59 -6.07 -5.80
CA ARG A 29 -18.67 -6.14 -4.66
C ARG A 29 -18.40 -4.75 -4.11
N ILE A 30 -18.21 -3.77 -4.99
CA ILE A 30 -18.05 -2.36 -4.60
C ILE A 30 -19.32 -1.87 -3.88
N LEU A 31 -20.51 -2.12 -4.43
CA LEU A 31 -21.78 -1.74 -3.81
C LEU A 31 -21.97 -2.37 -2.42
N ARG A 32 -21.46 -3.58 -2.21
CA ARG A 32 -21.51 -4.26 -0.91
C ARG A 32 -20.71 -3.52 0.16
N LEU A 33 -19.62 -2.84 -0.18
CA LEU A 33 -18.85 -2.00 0.76
C LEU A 33 -19.66 -0.83 1.31
N PHE A 34 -20.64 -0.33 0.53
CA PHE A 34 -21.51 0.77 0.94
C PHE A 34 -22.77 0.31 1.67
N HIS A 35 -23.06 -0.99 1.68
CA HIS A 35 -24.27 -1.54 2.29
C HIS A 35 -24.46 -1.17 3.78
N PRO A 36 -23.41 -1.16 4.63
CA PRO A 36 -23.54 -0.73 6.02
C PRO A 36 -24.00 0.72 6.17
N TYR A 37 -23.75 1.55 5.15
CA TYR A 37 -24.00 3.01 5.16
C TYR A 37 -25.27 3.41 4.38
N ARG A 38 -26.11 2.44 3.98
CA ARG A 38 -27.30 2.66 3.13
C ARG A 38 -28.25 3.74 3.67
N GLY A 39 -28.45 3.83 4.98
CA GLY A 39 -29.30 4.85 5.59
C GLY A 39 -28.77 6.28 5.36
N ARG A 40 -27.45 6.49 5.54
CA ARG A 40 -26.80 7.78 5.28
C ARG A 40 -26.84 8.13 3.79
N LEU A 41 -26.64 7.14 2.92
CA LEU A 41 -26.73 7.35 1.47
C LEU A 41 -28.15 7.70 1.01
N ALA A 42 -29.20 7.12 1.63
CA ALA A 42 -30.57 7.48 1.39
C ALA A 42 -30.85 8.95 1.77
N VAL A 43 -30.31 9.43 2.90
CA VAL A 43 -30.38 10.84 3.30
C VAL A 43 -29.67 11.75 2.29
N VAL A 44 -28.49 11.35 1.79
CA VAL A 44 -27.79 12.08 0.72
C VAL A 44 -28.65 12.16 -0.53
N GLY A 45 -29.27 11.06 -0.96
CA GLY A 45 -30.17 11.03 -2.11
C GLY A 45 -31.38 11.97 -1.93
N LEU A 46 -31.97 11.99 -0.74
CA LEU A 46 -33.09 12.89 -0.41
C LEU A 46 -32.66 14.37 -0.43
N LEU A 47 -31.48 14.69 0.15
CA LEU A 47 -30.92 16.05 0.13
C LEU A 47 -30.61 16.51 -1.30
N VAL A 48 -30.09 15.61 -2.16
CA VAL A 48 -29.85 15.89 -3.58
C VAL A 48 -31.16 16.21 -4.30
N GLY A 49 -32.20 15.39 -4.12
CA GLY A 49 -33.50 15.61 -4.70
C GLY A 49 -34.14 16.93 -4.25
N ALA A 50 -34.14 17.20 -2.94
CA ALA A 50 -34.64 18.44 -2.36
C ALA A 50 -33.87 19.68 -2.87
N SER A 51 -32.54 19.60 -2.89
CA SER A 51 -31.68 20.67 -3.41
C SER A 51 -31.96 20.98 -4.88
N SER A 52 -32.12 19.92 -5.71
CA SER A 52 -32.42 20.08 -7.13
C SER A 52 -33.81 20.71 -7.35
N LEU A 53 -34.81 20.30 -6.57
CA LEU A 53 -36.16 20.86 -6.67
C LEU A 53 -36.18 22.35 -6.24
N VAL A 54 -35.53 22.68 -5.12
CA VAL A 54 -35.43 24.05 -4.62
C VAL A 54 -34.66 24.94 -5.60
N SER A 55 -33.57 24.43 -6.21
CA SER A 55 -32.77 25.22 -7.17
C SER A 55 -33.55 25.61 -8.42
N VAL A 56 -34.46 24.74 -8.87
CA VAL A 56 -35.33 24.99 -10.02
C VAL A 56 -36.41 26.02 -9.72
N ALA A 57 -36.82 26.22 -8.46
CA ALA A 57 -37.84 27.21 -8.08
C ALA A 57 -37.38 28.65 -8.34
N SER A 58 -36.09 28.97 -8.19
CA SER A 58 -35.56 30.33 -8.34
C SER A 58 -35.85 30.98 -9.71
N PRO A 59 -35.65 30.31 -10.88
CA PRO A 59 -36.03 30.85 -12.18
C PRO A 59 -37.53 31.11 -12.34
N PHE A 60 -38.40 30.31 -11.72
CA PHE A 60 -39.83 30.55 -11.74
C PHE A 60 -40.24 31.80 -10.92
N LEU A 61 -39.60 31.99 -9.75
CA LEU A 61 -39.78 33.21 -8.97
C LEU A 61 -39.28 34.45 -9.74
N LEU A 62 -38.16 34.33 -10.45
CA LEU A 62 -37.66 35.41 -11.31
C LEU A 62 -38.61 35.73 -12.46
N ARG A 63 -39.21 34.70 -13.09
CA ARG A 63 -40.27 34.91 -14.10
C ARG A 63 -41.41 35.73 -13.55
N GLU A 64 -41.95 35.39 -12.37
CA GLU A 64 -43.09 36.08 -11.75
C GLU A 64 -42.75 37.52 -11.37
N ILE A 65 -41.50 37.78 -10.96
CA ILE A 65 -41.00 39.13 -10.73
C ILE A 65 -41.09 39.98 -12.00
N LEU A 66 -40.60 39.44 -13.13
CA LEU A 66 -40.47 40.17 -14.39
C LEU A 66 -41.81 40.33 -15.12
N ASP A 67 -42.68 39.32 -15.03
CA ASP A 67 -43.94 39.30 -15.77
C ASP A 67 -45.10 39.92 -14.99
N THR A 68 -45.05 39.88 -13.62
CA THR A 68 -46.21 40.28 -12.82
C THR A 68 -45.85 41.38 -11.83
N ALA A 69 -44.83 41.21 -10.98
CA ALA A 69 -44.57 42.12 -9.87
C ALA A 69 -44.09 43.52 -10.32
N ILE A 70 -43.15 43.59 -11.27
CA ILE A 70 -42.60 44.83 -11.80
C ILE A 70 -43.61 45.57 -12.68
N PRO A 71 -44.22 44.96 -13.70
CA PRO A 71 -45.17 45.66 -14.59
C PRO A 71 -46.41 46.19 -13.88
N GLN A 72 -46.84 45.51 -12.81
CA GLN A 72 -48.03 45.91 -12.02
C GLN A 72 -47.71 46.82 -10.83
N GLY A 73 -46.44 47.16 -10.62
CA GLY A 73 -46.03 48.02 -9.50
C GLY A 73 -46.31 47.43 -8.12
N ARG A 74 -46.45 46.10 -7.98
CA ARG A 74 -46.78 45.42 -6.72
C ARG A 74 -45.53 45.21 -5.84
N THR A 75 -45.16 46.23 -5.08
CA THR A 75 -43.95 46.22 -4.24
C THR A 75 -43.96 45.14 -3.16
N GLY A 76 -45.12 44.81 -2.57
CA GLY A 76 -45.24 43.72 -1.59
C GLY A 76 -44.98 42.35 -2.20
N LEU A 77 -45.52 42.08 -3.40
CA LEU A 77 -45.25 40.83 -4.12
C LEU A 77 -43.78 40.74 -4.54
N LEU A 78 -43.20 41.83 -5.03
CA LEU A 78 -41.79 41.91 -5.39
C LEU A 78 -40.90 41.55 -4.20
N THR A 79 -41.14 42.12 -3.02
CA THR A 79 -40.39 41.83 -1.80
C THR A 79 -40.52 40.37 -1.39
N LEU A 80 -41.74 39.80 -1.45
CA LEU A 80 -41.99 38.39 -1.12
C LEU A 80 -41.23 37.45 -2.05
N LEU A 81 -41.28 37.68 -3.38
CA LEU A 81 -40.58 36.85 -4.37
C LEU A 81 -39.05 36.99 -4.25
N ALA A 82 -38.54 38.20 -3.98
CA ALA A 82 -37.12 38.41 -3.75
C ALA A 82 -36.63 37.69 -2.48
N LEU A 83 -37.39 37.75 -1.37
CA LEU A 83 -37.10 36.94 -0.17
C LEU A 83 -37.17 35.45 -0.46
N GLY A 84 -38.14 35.01 -1.27
CA GLY A 84 -38.21 33.61 -1.75
C GLY A 84 -36.95 33.18 -2.50
N MET A 85 -36.40 34.01 -3.39
CA MET A 85 -35.14 33.71 -4.09
C MET A 85 -33.94 33.61 -3.12
N ILE A 86 -33.87 34.51 -2.15
CA ILE A 86 -32.81 34.43 -1.11
C ILE A 86 -32.96 33.14 -0.31
N LEU A 87 -34.18 32.80 0.09
CA LEU A 87 -34.45 31.56 0.83
C LEU A 87 -34.05 30.33 0.04
N THR A 88 -34.36 30.24 -1.28
CA THR A 88 -33.94 29.13 -2.13
C THR A 88 -32.42 29.04 -2.21
N ALA A 89 -31.71 30.14 -2.30
CA ALA A 89 -30.24 30.15 -2.32
C ALA A 89 -29.66 29.66 -0.97
N VAL A 90 -30.21 30.10 0.16
CA VAL A 90 -29.78 29.64 1.49
C VAL A 90 -30.06 28.13 1.65
N MET A 91 -31.27 27.68 1.32
CA MET A 91 -31.65 26.25 1.43
C MET A 91 -30.74 25.37 0.56
N THR A 92 -30.50 25.78 -0.68
CA THR A 92 -29.62 25.01 -1.60
C THR A 92 -28.21 24.91 -1.07
N SER A 93 -27.67 26.01 -0.50
CA SER A 93 -26.35 26.03 0.13
C SER A 93 -26.28 25.13 1.36
N VAL A 94 -27.28 25.20 2.25
CA VAL A 94 -27.34 24.34 3.44
C VAL A 94 -27.42 22.86 3.06
N PHE A 95 -28.31 22.51 2.11
CA PHE A 95 -28.42 21.12 1.61
C PHE A 95 -27.09 20.66 0.99
N GLY A 96 -26.40 21.52 0.24
CA GLY A 96 -25.10 21.20 -0.34
C GLY A 96 -24.03 20.91 0.71
N VAL A 97 -23.97 21.71 1.78
CA VAL A 97 -23.05 21.49 2.90
C VAL A 97 -23.37 20.18 3.63
N LEU A 98 -24.63 19.93 3.98
CA LEU A 98 -25.06 18.71 4.65
C LEU A 98 -24.80 17.45 3.79
N GLN A 99 -25.12 17.54 2.50
CA GLN A 99 -24.82 16.48 1.52
C GLN A 99 -23.33 16.16 1.49
N THR A 100 -22.48 17.19 1.39
CA THR A 100 -21.02 17.03 1.36
C THR A 100 -20.51 16.41 2.65
N LEU A 101 -20.98 16.88 3.81
CA LEU A 101 -20.60 16.36 5.13
C LEU A 101 -20.90 14.85 5.23
N ILE A 102 -22.14 14.46 4.93
CA ILE A 102 -22.56 13.05 5.05
C ILE A 102 -21.84 12.18 4.03
N SER A 103 -21.74 12.63 2.77
CA SER A 103 -21.05 11.90 1.70
C SER A 103 -19.56 11.70 2.01
N THR A 104 -18.87 12.75 2.46
CA THR A 104 -17.46 12.68 2.86
C THR A 104 -17.28 11.74 4.06
N THR A 105 -18.17 11.82 5.05
CA THR A 105 -18.11 10.92 6.21
C THR A 105 -18.25 9.45 5.80
N VAL A 106 -19.21 9.13 4.92
CA VAL A 106 -19.39 7.76 4.41
C VAL A 106 -18.17 7.31 3.62
N GLY A 107 -17.66 8.15 2.71
CA GLY A 107 -16.47 7.82 1.92
C GLY A 107 -15.24 7.55 2.79
N GLN A 108 -15.00 8.37 3.82
CA GLN A 108 -13.87 8.17 4.76
C GLN A 108 -14.01 6.88 5.58
N ARG A 109 -15.24 6.52 5.99
CA ARG A 109 -15.49 5.25 6.70
C ARG A 109 -15.21 4.05 5.81
N VAL A 110 -15.69 4.05 4.57
CA VAL A 110 -15.38 2.99 3.60
C VAL A 110 -13.86 2.88 3.35
N MET A 111 -13.15 4.01 3.27
CA MET A 111 -11.68 4.00 3.12
C MET A 111 -10.98 3.44 4.36
N HIS A 112 -11.46 3.77 5.57
CA HIS A 112 -10.96 3.19 6.81
C HIS A 112 -11.13 1.67 6.81
N ASP A 113 -12.34 1.18 6.49
CA ASP A 113 -12.64 -0.25 6.46
C ASP A 113 -11.74 -1.00 5.46
N LEU A 114 -11.52 -0.41 4.26
CA LEU A 114 -10.62 -0.98 3.25
C LEU A 114 -9.16 -0.99 3.71
N ARG A 115 -8.66 0.11 4.30
CA ARG A 115 -7.27 0.16 4.82
C ARG A 115 -7.05 -0.90 5.88
N THR A 116 -7.99 -1.01 6.81
CA THR A 116 -7.92 -2.00 7.89
C THR A 116 -7.98 -3.42 7.33
N ALA A 117 -8.88 -3.69 6.37
CA ALA A 117 -9.00 -5.01 5.75
C ALA A 117 -7.72 -5.41 4.99
N VAL A 118 -7.14 -4.50 4.18
CA VAL A 118 -5.88 -4.77 3.46
C VAL A 118 -4.72 -4.97 4.44
N TYR A 119 -4.61 -4.13 5.46
CA TYR A 119 -3.56 -4.27 6.46
C TYR A 119 -3.66 -5.60 7.23
N THR A 120 -4.89 -5.97 7.64
CA THR A 120 -5.15 -7.25 8.32
C THR A 120 -4.80 -8.44 7.41
N GLN A 121 -5.16 -8.38 6.12
CA GLN A 121 -4.81 -9.42 5.16
C GLN A 121 -3.30 -9.55 4.98
N LEU A 122 -2.59 -8.42 4.84
CA LEU A 122 -1.14 -8.42 4.70
C LEU A 122 -0.42 -8.95 5.95
N GLN A 123 -0.90 -8.64 7.15
CA GLN A 123 -0.35 -9.18 8.41
C GLN A 123 -0.50 -10.71 8.51
N ARG A 124 -1.43 -11.30 7.77
CA ARG A 124 -1.64 -12.76 7.72
C ARG A 124 -0.84 -13.46 6.63
N MET A 125 -0.19 -12.69 5.74
CA MET A 125 0.59 -13.27 4.64
C MET A 125 1.86 -13.92 5.15
N PRO A 126 2.26 -15.08 4.60
CA PRO A 126 3.50 -15.78 4.95
C PRO A 126 4.73 -14.98 4.53
N LEU A 127 5.89 -15.30 5.14
CA LEU A 127 7.17 -14.66 4.83
C LEU A 127 7.51 -14.74 3.34
N ALA A 128 7.15 -15.84 2.68
CA ALA A 128 7.32 -16.06 1.24
C ALA A 128 6.72 -14.93 0.37
N PHE A 129 5.62 -14.34 0.78
CA PHE A 129 5.02 -13.21 0.08
C PHE A 129 5.95 -11.98 0.11
N PHE A 130 6.51 -11.64 1.27
CA PHE A 130 7.34 -10.44 1.45
C PHE A 130 8.73 -10.59 0.84
N THR A 131 9.27 -11.81 0.74
CA THR A 131 10.55 -12.05 0.06
C THR A 131 10.43 -11.93 -1.46
N ARG A 132 9.26 -12.23 -2.03
CA ARG A 132 8.98 -12.15 -3.48
C ARG A 132 8.44 -10.78 -3.91
N THR A 133 7.82 -10.04 -3.00
CA THR A 133 7.17 -8.75 -3.30
C THR A 133 8.03 -7.59 -2.80
N ARG A 134 8.26 -6.60 -3.65
CA ARG A 134 9.02 -5.41 -3.25
C ARG A 134 8.26 -4.61 -2.18
N THR A 135 8.91 -4.33 -1.05
CA THR A 135 8.30 -3.55 0.06
C THR A 135 7.71 -2.21 -0.40
N GLY A 136 8.38 -1.52 -1.34
CA GLY A 136 7.88 -0.28 -1.92
C GLY A 136 6.58 -0.44 -2.71
N GLU A 137 6.33 -1.61 -3.30
CA GLU A 137 5.06 -1.90 -3.98
C GLU A 137 3.92 -1.99 -2.96
N VAL A 138 4.10 -2.72 -1.88
CA VAL A 138 3.10 -2.84 -0.80
C VAL A 138 2.78 -1.47 -0.18
N GLN A 139 3.82 -0.68 0.13
CA GLN A 139 3.64 0.68 0.65
C GLN A 139 2.88 1.58 -0.32
N SER A 140 3.25 1.56 -1.61
CA SER A 140 2.58 2.34 -2.64
C SER A 140 1.10 1.96 -2.79
N ARG A 141 0.76 0.69 -2.67
CA ARG A 141 -0.63 0.19 -2.73
C ARG A 141 -1.47 0.74 -1.59
N ILE A 142 -0.97 0.66 -0.36
CA ILE A 142 -1.72 1.14 0.82
C ILE A 142 -1.82 2.67 0.81
N ALA A 143 -0.74 3.38 0.54
CA ALA A 143 -0.71 4.83 0.61
C ALA A 143 -1.37 5.50 -0.61
N ASN A 144 -1.00 5.09 -1.82
CA ASN A 144 -1.37 5.80 -3.05
C ASN A 144 -2.65 5.24 -3.68
N ASP A 145 -2.83 3.91 -3.75
CA ASP A 145 -4.01 3.36 -4.40
C ASP A 145 -5.27 3.60 -3.57
N ILE A 146 -5.22 3.34 -2.25
CA ILE A 146 -6.35 3.63 -1.37
C ILE A 146 -6.55 5.15 -1.23
N GLY A 147 -5.45 5.94 -1.15
CA GLY A 147 -5.52 7.40 -1.15
C GLY A 147 -6.15 7.97 -2.43
N GLY A 148 -5.76 7.45 -3.60
CA GLY A 148 -6.33 7.83 -4.90
C GLY A 148 -7.81 7.49 -5.05
N MET A 149 -8.27 6.39 -4.45
CA MET A 149 -9.68 6.01 -4.43
C MET A 149 -10.55 6.97 -3.61
N GLN A 150 -10.00 7.58 -2.55
CA GLN A 150 -10.74 8.46 -1.66
C GLN A 150 -11.46 9.58 -2.40
N ALA A 151 -10.74 10.32 -3.25
CA ALA A 151 -11.32 11.41 -4.02
C ALA A 151 -12.44 10.93 -4.94
N THR A 152 -12.28 9.73 -5.51
CA THR A 152 -13.21 9.17 -6.49
C THR A 152 -14.43 8.54 -5.84
N VAL A 153 -14.27 7.78 -4.79
CA VAL A 153 -15.38 7.11 -4.07
C VAL A 153 -16.31 8.14 -3.42
N THR A 154 -15.74 9.17 -2.80
CA THR A 154 -16.53 10.20 -2.10
C THR A 154 -17.25 11.13 -3.06
N SER A 155 -16.58 11.54 -4.14
CA SER A 155 -17.11 12.56 -5.05
C SER A 155 -17.85 11.99 -6.25
N THR A 156 -17.38 10.90 -6.86
CA THR A 156 -17.90 10.43 -8.15
C THR A 156 -19.33 9.89 -8.03
N ALA A 157 -19.62 9.04 -7.05
CA ALA A 157 -20.97 8.48 -6.88
C ALA A 157 -21.99 9.58 -6.54
N THR A 158 -21.63 10.47 -5.60
CA THR A 158 -22.49 11.60 -5.20
C THR A 158 -22.69 12.58 -6.35
N SER A 159 -21.62 12.91 -7.09
CA SER A 159 -21.68 13.80 -8.26
C SER A 159 -22.53 13.20 -9.38
N LEU A 160 -22.45 11.89 -9.61
CA LEU A 160 -23.29 11.22 -10.61
C LEU A 160 -24.76 11.39 -10.29
N VAL A 161 -25.17 11.07 -9.06
CA VAL A 161 -26.57 11.18 -8.62
C VAL A 161 -27.02 12.65 -8.64
N SER A 162 -26.21 13.55 -8.10
CA SER A 162 -26.54 14.99 -8.04
C SER A 162 -26.67 15.61 -9.44
N ASN A 163 -25.71 15.36 -10.34
CA ASN A 163 -25.75 15.91 -11.69
C ASN A 163 -26.87 15.30 -12.52
N LEU A 164 -27.15 14.00 -12.38
CA LEU A 164 -28.25 13.36 -13.09
C LEU A 164 -29.60 13.93 -12.62
N THR A 165 -29.81 14.06 -11.31
CA THR A 165 -31.03 14.64 -10.73
C THR A 165 -31.19 16.11 -11.16
N ALA A 166 -30.11 16.89 -11.13
CA ALA A 166 -30.13 18.29 -11.57
C ALA A 166 -30.49 18.40 -13.07
N VAL A 167 -29.90 17.57 -13.92
CA VAL A 167 -30.23 17.55 -15.37
C VAL A 167 -31.70 17.22 -15.59
N ILE A 168 -32.21 16.16 -14.95
CA ILE A 168 -33.63 15.76 -15.09
C ILE A 168 -34.53 16.89 -14.58
N ALA A 169 -34.32 17.42 -13.40
CA ALA A 169 -35.14 18.50 -12.82
C ALA A 169 -35.15 19.75 -13.71
N THR A 170 -33.97 20.14 -14.22
CA THR A 170 -33.84 21.31 -15.11
C THR A 170 -34.52 21.09 -16.43
N VAL A 171 -34.37 19.92 -17.08
CA VAL A 171 -35.06 19.61 -18.35
C VAL A 171 -36.56 19.59 -18.16
N VAL A 172 -37.09 19.00 -17.09
CA VAL A 172 -38.53 19.01 -16.77
C VAL A 172 -39.03 20.44 -16.58
N ALA A 173 -38.27 21.28 -15.87
CA ALA A 173 -38.63 22.69 -15.67
C ALA A 173 -38.62 23.49 -16.99
N MET A 174 -37.64 23.25 -17.86
CA MET A 174 -37.56 23.88 -19.18
C MET A 174 -38.75 23.47 -20.07
N LEU A 175 -39.14 22.20 -20.05
CA LEU A 175 -40.31 21.71 -20.75
C LEU A 175 -41.63 22.32 -20.23
N ALA A 176 -41.72 22.55 -18.92
CA ALA A 176 -42.85 23.22 -18.30
C ALA A 176 -42.97 24.72 -18.66
N LEU A 177 -41.85 25.38 -18.95
CA LEU A 177 -41.82 26.79 -19.39
C LEU A 177 -42.17 26.91 -20.88
N ASP A 178 -41.45 26.24 -21.76
CA ASP A 178 -41.69 26.23 -23.20
C ASP A 178 -40.99 25.01 -23.84
N TRP A 179 -41.77 24.08 -24.40
CA TRP A 179 -41.24 22.87 -25.01
C TRP A 179 -40.48 23.15 -26.33
N ARG A 180 -40.83 24.22 -27.07
CA ARG A 180 -40.19 24.57 -28.37
C ARG A 180 -38.78 25.05 -28.14
N LEU A 181 -38.60 25.97 -27.20
CA LEU A 181 -37.26 26.46 -26.80
C LEU A 181 -36.41 25.33 -26.20
N THR A 182 -37.05 24.40 -25.48
CA THR A 182 -36.36 23.24 -24.92
C THR A 182 -35.79 22.33 -26.00
N VAL A 183 -36.57 22.05 -27.08
CA VAL A 183 -36.09 21.25 -28.22
C VAL A 183 -34.91 21.94 -28.91
N VAL A 184 -35.00 23.25 -29.16
CA VAL A 184 -33.89 24.03 -29.74
C VAL A 184 -32.63 23.93 -28.87
N SER A 185 -32.79 24.09 -27.54
CA SER A 185 -31.69 23.98 -26.60
C SER A 185 -31.04 22.59 -26.56
N LEU A 186 -31.87 21.53 -26.58
CA LEU A 186 -31.38 20.15 -26.54
C LEU A 186 -30.74 19.72 -27.86
N LEU A 187 -31.15 20.26 -29.02
CA LEU A 187 -30.50 20.02 -30.30
C LEU A 187 -29.05 20.50 -30.39
N LEU A 188 -28.66 21.51 -29.58
CA LEU A 188 -27.30 22.00 -29.50
C LEU A 188 -26.40 21.14 -28.61
N LEU A 189 -26.98 20.32 -27.73
CA LEU A 189 -26.21 19.46 -26.82
C LEU A 189 -25.35 18.41 -27.56
N PRO A 190 -25.80 17.68 -28.57
CA PRO A 190 -24.99 16.73 -29.34
C PRO A 190 -23.78 17.38 -30.01
N VAL A 191 -23.95 18.59 -30.55
CA VAL A 191 -22.87 19.35 -31.19
C VAL A 191 -21.78 19.67 -30.14
N PHE A 192 -22.21 20.16 -28.97
CA PHE A 192 -21.33 20.40 -27.84
C PHE A 192 -20.58 19.13 -27.38
N VAL A 193 -21.29 18.00 -27.25
CA VAL A 193 -20.70 16.71 -26.87
C VAL A 193 -19.65 16.25 -27.90
N ALA A 194 -19.93 16.38 -29.20
CA ALA A 194 -19.00 16.01 -30.26
C ALA A 194 -17.70 16.82 -30.22
N ILE A 195 -17.81 18.14 -30.05
CA ILE A 195 -16.66 19.03 -29.91
C ILE A 195 -15.86 18.68 -28.64
N SER A 196 -16.54 18.52 -27.50
CA SER A 196 -15.91 18.19 -26.23
C SER A 196 -15.16 16.85 -26.26
N ARG A 197 -15.73 15.83 -26.93
CA ARG A 197 -15.08 14.51 -27.12
C ARG A 197 -13.84 14.58 -27.99
N ARG A 198 -13.86 15.38 -29.06
CA ARG A 198 -12.71 15.54 -29.97
C ARG A 198 -11.51 16.17 -29.24
N VAL A 199 -11.75 17.27 -28.54
CA VAL A 199 -10.70 17.97 -27.76
C VAL A 199 -10.22 17.11 -26.58
N GLY A 200 -11.11 16.33 -25.95
CA GLY A 200 -10.77 15.45 -24.85
C GLY A 200 -9.80 14.31 -25.22
N ARG A 201 -9.91 13.76 -26.44
CA ARG A 201 -9.01 12.70 -26.94
C ARG A 201 -7.57 13.21 -27.10
N GLU A 202 -7.40 14.39 -27.71
CA GLU A 202 -6.08 14.99 -27.89
C GLU A 202 -5.40 15.29 -26.56
N ARG A 203 -6.14 15.86 -25.61
CA ARG A 203 -5.63 16.10 -24.25
C ARG A 203 -5.18 14.82 -23.55
N LYS A 204 -5.94 13.71 -23.67
CA LYS A 204 -5.57 12.42 -23.09
C LYS A 204 -4.22 11.94 -23.62
N ARG A 205 -3.98 12.05 -24.93
CA ARG A 205 -2.71 11.68 -25.57
C ARG A 205 -1.53 12.47 -24.99
N ILE A 206 -1.66 13.80 -24.94
CA ILE A 206 -0.61 14.69 -24.43
C ILE A 206 -0.36 14.43 -22.94
N THR A 207 -1.42 14.27 -22.14
CA THR A 207 -1.29 13.99 -20.71
C THR A 207 -0.60 12.65 -20.44
N THR A 208 -0.86 11.62 -21.26
CA THR A 208 -0.17 10.33 -21.13
C THR A 208 1.31 10.44 -21.44
N GLN A 209 1.69 11.21 -22.48
CA GLN A 209 3.11 11.46 -22.81
C GLN A 209 3.81 12.22 -21.69
N ARG A 210 3.17 13.25 -21.15
CA ARG A 210 3.66 14.02 -20.00
C ARG A 210 3.90 13.12 -18.78
N GLN A 211 2.94 12.26 -18.43
CA GLN A 211 3.09 11.34 -17.29
C GLN A 211 4.24 10.35 -17.48
N LYS A 212 4.46 9.85 -18.70
CA LYS A 212 5.61 9.00 -19.02
C LYS A 212 6.93 9.74 -18.82
N GLN A 213 7.03 10.99 -19.29
CA GLN A 213 8.22 11.81 -19.12
C GLN A 213 8.49 12.14 -17.64
N MET A 214 7.45 12.48 -16.87
CA MET A 214 7.58 12.68 -15.42
C MET A 214 8.07 11.42 -14.70
N ALA A 215 7.55 10.25 -15.08
CA ALA A 215 7.99 8.99 -14.50
C ALA A 215 9.46 8.66 -14.82
N ALA A 216 9.91 8.92 -16.06
CA ALA A 216 11.31 8.76 -16.44
C ALA A 216 12.20 9.69 -15.62
N MET A 217 11.85 10.98 -15.52
CA MET A 217 12.60 11.96 -14.74
C MET A 217 12.66 11.60 -13.24
N ALA A 218 11.55 11.11 -12.67
CA ALA A 218 11.53 10.64 -11.28
C ALA A 218 12.44 9.42 -11.07
N ALA A 219 12.53 8.51 -12.03
CA ALA A 219 13.46 7.38 -11.98
C ALA A 219 14.92 7.86 -12.02
N THR A 220 15.26 8.79 -12.92
CA THR A 220 16.60 9.42 -12.99
C THR A 220 16.98 10.09 -11.66
N VAL A 221 16.04 10.82 -11.02
CA VAL A 221 16.25 11.45 -9.71
C VAL A 221 16.50 10.39 -8.62
N THR A 222 15.68 9.34 -8.58
CA THR A 222 15.79 8.28 -7.56
C THR A 222 17.12 7.53 -7.69
N GLU A 223 17.56 7.26 -8.90
CA GLU A 223 18.82 6.57 -9.18
C GLU A 223 20.03 7.46 -8.88
N SER A 224 20.07 8.67 -9.46
CA SER A 224 21.22 9.57 -9.38
C SER A 224 21.41 10.20 -8.00
N LEU A 225 20.34 10.45 -7.22
CA LEU A 225 20.38 11.02 -5.88
C LEU A 225 20.35 9.98 -4.76
N SER A 226 20.38 8.68 -5.07
CA SER A 226 20.65 7.65 -4.07
C SER A 226 22.07 7.81 -3.51
N VAL A 227 22.33 7.31 -2.29
CA VAL A 227 23.68 7.35 -1.69
C VAL A 227 24.71 6.75 -2.64
N SER A 228 24.42 5.60 -3.23
CA SER A 228 25.29 4.92 -4.21
C SER A 228 25.43 5.71 -5.53
N GLY A 229 24.35 6.31 -6.01
CA GLY A 229 24.34 7.13 -7.22
C GLY A 229 25.19 8.40 -7.07
N ILE A 230 25.06 9.11 -5.94
CA ILE A 230 25.88 10.28 -5.62
C ILE A 230 27.34 9.89 -5.47
N LEU A 231 27.63 8.80 -4.74
CA LEU A 231 29.00 8.31 -4.58
C LEU A 231 29.63 8.02 -5.93
N LEU A 232 28.95 7.23 -6.77
CA LEU A 232 29.45 6.86 -8.09
C LEU A 232 29.60 8.08 -9.01
N GLY A 233 28.62 8.97 -9.04
CA GLY A 233 28.65 10.19 -9.85
C GLY A 233 29.85 11.09 -9.51
N ARG A 234 30.15 11.25 -8.22
CA ARG A 234 31.29 12.06 -7.74
C ARG A 234 32.64 11.37 -7.97
N THR A 235 32.76 10.08 -7.64
CA THR A 235 34.03 9.36 -7.77
C THR A 235 34.43 9.14 -9.22
N MET A 236 33.46 9.03 -10.15
CA MET A 236 33.70 8.91 -11.59
C MET A 236 33.72 10.25 -12.33
N GLY A 237 33.57 11.39 -11.62
CA GLY A 237 33.59 12.72 -12.25
C GLY A 237 32.43 12.97 -13.22
N ARG A 238 31.27 12.32 -13.02
CA ARG A 238 30.12 12.39 -13.94
C ARG A 238 28.98 13.31 -13.48
N SER A 239 29.16 14.09 -12.41
CA SER A 239 28.13 14.97 -11.87
C SER A 239 27.57 15.95 -12.88
N ASP A 240 28.43 16.55 -13.72
CA ASP A 240 28.01 17.52 -14.74
C ASP A 240 27.20 16.85 -15.87
N SER A 241 27.60 15.65 -16.31
CA SER A 241 26.84 14.91 -17.32
C SER A 241 25.48 14.45 -16.83
N LEU A 242 25.36 14.08 -15.55
CA LEU A 242 24.06 13.75 -14.91
C LEU A 242 23.17 14.99 -14.82
N THR A 243 23.74 16.14 -14.46
CA THR A 243 23.01 17.42 -14.40
C THR A 243 22.53 17.85 -15.80
N GLN A 244 23.37 17.71 -16.82
CA GLN A 244 23.00 18.03 -18.19
C GLN A 244 21.90 17.10 -18.71
N GLY A 245 22.01 15.78 -18.47
CA GLY A 245 20.97 14.81 -18.84
C GLY A 245 19.62 15.10 -18.18
N PHE A 246 19.62 15.46 -16.89
CA PHE A 246 18.41 15.87 -16.19
C PHE A 246 17.83 17.18 -16.77
N ALA A 247 18.68 18.17 -17.11
CA ALA A 247 18.23 19.41 -17.72
C ALA A 247 17.54 19.17 -19.07
N GLU A 248 18.08 18.29 -19.93
CA GLU A 248 17.46 17.91 -21.20
C GLU A 248 16.11 17.22 -21.03
N GLU A 249 15.98 16.31 -20.04
CA GLU A 249 14.70 15.68 -19.70
C GLU A 249 13.68 16.71 -19.18
N SER A 250 14.12 17.64 -18.35
CA SER A 250 13.30 18.73 -17.83
C SER A 250 12.80 19.66 -18.94
N GLU A 251 13.65 20.01 -19.91
CA GLU A 251 13.27 20.84 -21.07
C GLU A 251 12.20 20.16 -21.94
N ARG A 252 12.34 18.85 -22.19
CA ARG A 252 11.30 18.08 -22.89
C ARG A 252 9.97 18.08 -22.11
N LEU A 253 10.03 18.07 -20.78
CA LEU A 253 8.83 18.15 -19.94
C LEU A 253 8.16 19.53 -20.05
N VAL A 254 8.93 20.64 -20.16
CA VAL A 254 8.39 22.00 -20.37
C VAL A 254 7.48 22.04 -21.61
N ASP A 255 7.93 21.52 -22.73
CA ASP A 255 7.15 21.48 -23.98
C ASP A 255 5.83 20.70 -23.79
N LEU A 256 5.90 19.54 -23.14
CA LEU A 256 4.71 18.71 -22.87
C LEU A 256 3.74 19.38 -21.88
N GLU A 257 4.27 20.08 -20.86
CA GLU A 257 3.44 20.83 -19.91
C GLU A 257 2.73 22.00 -20.58
N VAL A 258 3.43 22.78 -21.40
CA VAL A 258 2.83 23.90 -22.16
C VAL A 258 1.73 23.37 -23.07
N ARG A 259 2.02 22.32 -23.87
CA ARG A 259 1.02 21.71 -24.77
C ARG A 259 -0.18 21.14 -24.02
N SER A 260 0.05 20.49 -22.88
CA SER A 260 -1.01 19.93 -22.03
C SER A 260 -1.90 21.04 -21.44
N SER A 261 -1.28 22.11 -20.96
CA SER A 261 -1.98 23.29 -20.40
C SER A 261 -2.79 24.02 -21.47
N MET A 262 -2.21 24.23 -22.64
CA MET A 262 -2.91 24.88 -23.77
C MET A 262 -4.08 24.04 -24.28
N ALA A 263 -3.92 22.72 -24.42
CA ALA A 263 -5.02 21.83 -24.80
C ALA A 263 -6.17 21.88 -23.78
N GLY A 264 -5.84 21.96 -22.48
CA GLY A 264 -6.84 22.16 -21.42
C GLY A 264 -7.57 23.51 -21.52
N ARG A 265 -6.82 24.58 -21.77
CA ARG A 265 -7.38 25.95 -21.90
C ARG A 265 -8.27 26.09 -23.14
N TRP A 266 -7.86 25.57 -24.28
CA TRP A 266 -8.65 25.57 -25.50
C TRP A 266 -9.99 24.84 -25.30
N ARG A 267 -10.00 23.71 -24.59
CA ARG A 267 -11.24 23.00 -24.24
C ARG A 267 -12.16 23.88 -23.41
N MET A 268 -11.66 24.53 -22.37
CA MET A 268 -12.47 25.41 -21.51
C MET A 268 -12.97 26.63 -22.27
N SER A 269 -12.15 27.23 -23.15
CA SER A 269 -12.57 28.34 -24.00
C SER A 269 -13.67 27.94 -24.98
N THR A 270 -13.56 26.77 -25.62
CA THR A 270 -14.61 26.27 -26.52
C THR A 270 -15.93 26.07 -25.78
N ILE A 271 -15.88 25.49 -24.57
CA ILE A 271 -17.06 25.34 -23.70
C ILE A 271 -17.62 26.74 -23.36
N GLY A 272 -16.76 27.68 -22.98
CA GLY A 272 -17.16 29.04 -22.64
C GLY A 272 -17.82 29.77 -23.80
N ILE A 273 -17.30 29.65 -25.02
CA ILE A 273 -17.87 30.26 -26.24
C ILE A 273 -19.28 29.68 -26.50
N VAL A 274 -19.44 28.36 -26.45
CA VAL A 274 -20.76 27.73 -26.65
C VAL A 274 -21.75 28.19 -25.59
N MET A 275 -21.33 28.23 -24.32
CA MET A 275 -22.19 28.72 -23.23
C MET A 275 -22.59 30.18 -23.39
N ALA A 276 -21.67 31.03 -23.84
CA ALA A 276 -21.95 32.46 -24.07
C ALA A 276 -22.84 32.70 -25.29
N ALA A 277 -22.72 31.86 -26.34
CA ALA A 277 -23.54 31.96 -27.54
C ALA A 277 -24.98 31.43 -27.36
N MET A 278 -25.19 30.52 -26.42
CA MET A 278 -26.49 29.88 -26.22
C MET A 278 -27.67 30.85 -25.94
N PRO A 279 -27.55 31.82 -25.03
CA PRO A 279 -28.60 32.81 -24.82
C PRO A 279 -28.97 33.57 -26.09
N ALA A 280 -27.98 33.91 -26.91
CA ALA A 280 -28.22 34.60 -28.19
C ALA A 280 -29.02 33.75 -29.17
N VAL A 281 -28.74 32.43 -29.25
CA VAL A 281 -29.51 31.50 -30.09
C VAL A 281 -30.96 31.38 -29.60
N ILE A 282 -31.20 31.36 -28.28
CA ILE A 282 -32.53 31.29 -27.71
C ILE A 282 -33.30 32.58 -27.97
N TYR A 283 -32.69 33.74 -27.75
CA TYR A 283 -33.32 35.04 -28.04
C TYR A 283 -33.67 35.16 -29.54
N TRP A 284 -32.76 34.69 -30.43
CA TRP A 284 -33.00 34.64 -31.86
C TRP A 284 -34.15 33.71 -32.22
N ALA A 285 -34.18 32.48 -31.67
CA ALA A 285 -35.25 31.51 -31.90
C ALA A 285 -36.63 32.04 -31.39
N ALA A 286 -36.63 32.67 -30.20
CA ALA A 286 -37.84 33.29 -29.67
C ALA A 286 -38.32 34.49 -30.53
N GLY A 287 -37.40 35.28 -31.07
CA GLY A 287 -37.70 36.34 -32.02
C GLY A 287 -38.35 35.84 -33.33
N LEU A 288 -37.86 34.74 -33.86
CA LEU A 288 -38.43 34.08 -35.05
C LEU A 288 -39.84 33.52 -34.77
N THR A 289 -40.09 32.92 -33.61
CA THR A 289 -41.42 32.43 -33.23
C THR A 289 -42.43 33.58 -33.08
N PHE A 290 -41.96 34.73 -32.53
CA PHE A 290 -42.78 35.96 -32.45
C PHE A 290 -43.13 36.51 -33.86
N ALA A 291 -42.17 36.56 -34.78
CA ALA A 291 -42.37 37.03 -36.15
C ALA A 291 -43.32 36.15 -36.97
N SER A 292 -43.41 34.84 -36.64
CA SER A 292 -44.32 33.89 -37.28
C SER A 292 -45.78 33.92 -36.78
N GLY A 293 -46.10 34.84 -35.86
CA GLY A 293 -47.46 34.97 -35.31
C GLY A 293 -47.85 33.95 -34.26
N ALA A 294 -46.87 33.16 -33.77
CA ALA A 294 -47.07 32.26 -32.63
C ALA A 294 -47.24 33.07 -31.32
N ALA A 295 -47.85 32.46 -30.29
CA ALA A 295 -48.02 33.09 -29.00
C ALA A 295 -46.68 33.63 -28.46
N ALA A 296 -46.65 34.92 -28.15
CA ALA A 296 -45.46 35.60 -27.68
C ALA A 296 -44.98 35.01 -26.33
N VAL A 297 -43.72 34.60 -26.27
CA VAL A 297 -43.08 34.21 -25.01
C VAL A 297 -42.82 35.45 -24.19
N SER A 298 -43.23 35.45 -22.92
CA SER A 298 -42.97 36.63 -22.03
C SER A 298 -41.49 36.84 -21.76
N ILE A 299 -41.13 38.09 -21.43
CA ILE A 299 -39.73 38.44 -21.08
C ILE A 299 -39.26 37.61 -19.87
N GLY A 300 -40.11 37.47 -18.85
CA GLY A 300 -39.79 36.67 -17.67
C GLY A 300 -39.60 35.19 -18.00
N THR A 301 -40.39 34.61 -18.91
CA THR A 301 -40.20 33.23 -19.38
C THR A 301 -38.87 33.09 -20.12
N LEU A 302 -38.48 34.01 -20.98
CA LEU A 302 -37.18 33.99 -21.69
C LEU A 302 -35.98 34.03 -20.71
N VAL A 303 -36.05 34.96 -19.76
CA VAL A 303 -34.96 35.09 -18.75
C VAL A 303 -34.88 33.87 -17.85
N ALA A 304 -36.00 33.33 -17.38
CA ALA A 304 -36.05 32.12 -16.59
C ALA A 304 -35.52 30.91 -17.37
N PHE A 305 -35.89 30.80 -18.67
CA PHE A 305 -35.44 29.74 -19.56
C PHE A 305 -33.92 29.76 -19.77
N VAL A 306 -33.34 30.93 -20.05
CA VAL A 306 -31.90 31.12 -20.22
C VAL A 306 -31.15 30.79 -18.91
N THR A 307 -31.72 31.17 -17.76
CA THR A 307 -31.14 30.82 -16.45
C THR A 307 -31.11 29.31 -16.21
N LEU A 308 -32.22 28.60 -16.50
CA LEU A 308 -32.27 27.14 -16.41
C LEU A 308 -31.30 26.48 -17.37
N GLN A 309 -31.21 26.99 -18.60
CA GLN A 309 -30.29 26.45 -19.60
C GLN A 309 -28.84 26.58 -19.19
N GLN A 310 -28.43 27.75 -18.66
CA GLN A 310 -27.07 27.93 -18.12
C GLN A 310 -26.81 26.97 -16.96
N GLY A 311 -27.80 26.74 -16.10
CA GLY A 311 -27.75 25.77 -15.01
C GLY A 311 -27.61 24.31 -15.47
N LEU A 312 -28.13 23.95 -16.68
CA LEU A 312 -28.08 22.61 -17.24
C LEU A 312 -26.66 22.18 -17.66
N PHE A 313 -25.84 23.13 -18.17
CA PHE A 313 -24.57 22.78 -18.80
C PHE A 313 -23.54 22.21 -17.82
N ARG A 314 -23.39 22.81 -16.64
CA ARG A 314 -22.41 22.36 -15.65
C ARG A 314 -22.61 20.89 -15.25
N PRO A 315 -23.84 20.48 -14.82
CA PRO A 315 -24.13 19.07 -14.55
C PRO A 315 -23.94 18.16 -15.76
N ALA A 316 -24.35 18.60 -16.97
CA ALA A 316 -24.19 17.80 -18.18
C ALA A 316 -22.71 17.54 -18.54
N VAL A 317 -21.85 18.56 -18.44
CA VAL A 317 -20.39 18.42 -18.64
C VAL A 317 -19.76 17.53 -17.57
N SER A 318 -20.22 17.67 -16.32
CA SER A 318 -19.75 16.83 -15.22
C SER A 318 -20.08 15.35 -15.45
N LEU A 319 -21.29 15.03 -15.90
CA LEU A 319 -21.68 13.65 -16.25
C LEU A 319 -20.78 13.03 -17.34
N LEU A 320 -20.37 13.81 -18.34
CA LEU A 320 -19.43 13.33 -19.38
C LEU A 320 -18.05 12.99 -18.83
N SER A 321 -17.57 13.72 -17.81
CA SER A 321 -16.28 13.47 -17.18
C SER A 321 -16.33 12.33 -16.16
N THR A 322 -17.49 12.10 -15.57
CA THR A 322 -17.70 11.06 -14.54
C THR A 322 -17.41 9.65 -15.07
N GLY A 323 -17.71 9.38 -16.34
CA GLY A 323 -17.43 8.07 -16.95
C GLY A 323 -15.94 7.69 -16.95
N VAL A 324 -15.05 8.65 -17.19
CA VAL A 324 -13.59 8.41 -17.14
C VAL A 324 -13.12 8.20 -15.70
N GLN A 325 -13.63 9.00 -14.76
CA GLN A 325 -13.31 8.85 -13.33
C GLN A 325 -13.77 7.50 -12.80
N MET A 326 -14.95 7.03 -13.23
CA MET A 326 -15.46 5.70 -12.87
C MET A 326 -14.54 4.56 -13.34
N GLN A 327 -14.03 4.63 -14.58
CA GLN A 327 -13.08 3.62 -15.08
C GLN A 327 -11.79 3.58 -14.27
N THR A 328 -11.24 4.76 -13.92
CA THR A 328 -10.05 4.86 -13.07
C THR A 328 -10.31 4.26 -11.69
N SER A 329 -11.46 4.55 -11.10
CA SER A 329 -11.83 4.01 -9.78
C SER A 329 -11.99 2.50 -9.80
N LEU A 330 -12.65 1.96 -10.82
CA LEU A 330 -12.83 0.51 -10.97
C LEU A 330 -11.47 -0.21 -11.06
N ALA A 331 -10.51 0.38 -11.78
CA ALA A 331 -9.15 -0.16 -11.85
C ALA A 331 -8.44 -0.15 -10.49
N LEU A 332 -8.60 0.93 -9.69
CA LEU A 332 -8.03 0.99 -8.34
C LEU A 332 -8.70 -0.03 -7.40
N PHE A 333 -10.05 -0.18 -7.45
CA PHE A 333 -10.75 -1.21 -6.69
C PHE A 333 -10.28 -2.61 -7.05
N GLN A 334 -10.10 -2.90 -8.34
CA GLN A 334 -9.59 -4.20 -8.79
C GLN A 334 -8.23 -4.51 -8.16
N ARG A 335 -7.31 -3.54 -8.19
CA ARG A 335 -5.97 -3.68 -7.58
C ARG A 335 -6.02 -3.90 -6.07
N ILE A 336 -6.97 -3.30 -5.35
CA ILE A 336 -7.15 -3.52 -3.90
C ILE A 336 -7.78 -4.90 -3.65
N PHE A 337 -8.76 -5.31 -4.45
CA PHE A 337 -9.35 -6.64 -4.31
C PHE A 337 -8.37 -7.76 -4.62
N GLU A 338 -7.40 -7.55 -5.51
CA GLU A 338 -6.30 -8.49 -5.74
C GLU A 338 -5.53 -8.80 -4.42
N TYR A 339 -5.30 -7.79 -3.58
CA TYR A 339 -4.66 -8.00 -2.27
C TYR A 339 -5.58 -8.67 -1.25
N LEU A 340 -6.86 -8.32 -1.24
CA LEU A 340 -7.85 -8.92 -0.34
C LEU A 340 -8.18 -10.38 -0.70
N ASP A 341 -7.94 -10.77 -1.95
CA ASP A 341 -8.19 -12.11 -2.47
C ASP A 341 -6.93 -13.00 -2.47
N LEU A 342 -5.79 -12.48 -1.98
CA LEU A 342 -4.59 -13.31 -1.80
C LEU A 342 -4.91 -14.45 -0.84
N THR A 343 -4.56 -15.66 -1.25
CA THR A 343 -4.65 -16.84 -0.39
C THR A 343 -3.58 -16.77 0.69
N VAL A 344 -3.96 -17.10 1.90
CA VAL A 344 -3.02 -17.25 3.02
C VAL A 344 -2.66 -18.73 3.07
N ASP A 345 -1.45 -19.07 2.62
CA ASP A 345 -1.03 -20.48 2.50
C ASP A 345 -0.76 -21.12 3.86
N ILE A 346 -0.27 -20.34 4.84
CA ILE A 346 0.02 -20.81 6.20
C ILE A 346 -1.07 -20.30 7.12
N THR A 347 -1.98 -21.18 7.54
CA THR A 347 -3.10 -20.89 8.43
C THR A 347 -3.07 -21.77 9.66
N GLU A 348 -3.70 -21.31 10.74
CA GLU A 348 -3.94 -22.17 11.88
C GLU A 348 -4.95 -23.28 11.52
N PRO A 349 -4.80 -24.50 12.07
CA PRO A 349 -5.79 -25.55 11.91
C PRO A 349 -7.12 -25.16 12.60
N GLU A 350 -8.23 -25.77 12.19
CA GLU A 350 -9.56 -25.49 12.82
C GLU A 350 -9.58 -25.81 14.31
N LYS A 351 -8.75 -26.74 14.77
CA LYS A 351 -8.63 -27.16 16.17
C LYS A 351 -7.15 -27.19 16.55
N PRO A 352 -6.53 -26.04 16.81
CA PRO A 352 -5.12 -25.98 17.14
C PRO A 352 -4.82 -26.62 18.49
N VAL A 353 -3.69 -27.33 18.57
CA VAL A 353 -3.15 -27.84 19.82
C VAL A 353 -2.45 -26.70 20.56
N ARG A 354 -2.74 -26.56 21.85
CA ARG A 354 -2.07 -25.61 22.73
C ARG A 354 -1.21 -26.36 23.73
N LEU A 355 0.07 -26.05 23.75
CA LEU A 355 0.98 -26.59 24.75
C LEU A 355 1.05 -25.64 25.96
N GLU A 356 0.59 -26.11 27.11
CA GLU A 356 0.65 -25.34 28.37
C GLU A 356 2.09 -25.26 28.90
N LYS A 357 2.85 -26.37 28.79
CA LYS A 357 4.26 -26.47 29.16
C LYS A 357 5.05 -26.92 27.95
N ILE A 358 6.03 -26.10 27.58
CA ILE A 358 6.90 -26.38 26.44
C ILE A 358 8.27 -26.75 26.99
N ARG A 359 8.74 -27.97 26.68
CA ARG A 359 10.10 -28.44 27.04
C ARG A 359 11.14 -28.01 26.04
N GLY A 360 10.71 -27.91 24.78
CA GLY A 360 11.53 -27.41 23.68
C GLY A 360 12.27 -28.49 22.90
N GLU A 361 11.82 -29.76 22.91
CA GLU A 361 12.36 -30.77 22.00
C GLU A 361 11.95 -30.45 20.57
N ILE A 362 12.92 -30.43 19.62
CA ILE A 362 12.66 -30.21 18.21
C ILE A 362 13.04 -31.48 17.45
N ALA A 363 12.15 -31.97 16.56
CA ALA A 363 12.52 -33.03 15.64
C ALA A 363 12.14 -32.67 14.19
N PHE A 364 13.05 -32.96 13.29
CA PHE A 364 12.85 -32.96 11.85
C PHE A 364 12.74 -34.42 11.42
N GLU A 365 11.63 -34.85 10.85
CA GLU A 365 11.33 -36.20 10.49
C GLU A 365 11.09 -36.29 8.98
N ASP A 366 12.08 -36.83 8.26
CA ASP A 366 12.09 -36.98 6.79
C ASP A 366 11.67 -35.69 6.05
N VAL A 367 12.27 -34.57 6.45
CA VAL A 367 11.84 -33.25 5.99
C VAL A 367 12.35 -32.95 4.60
N ASP A 368 11.41 -32.71 3.69
CA ASP A 368 11.64 -32.13 2.37
C ASP A 368 11.10 -30.70 2.32
N PHE A 369 11.83 -29.82 1.64
CA PHE A 369 11.38 -28.45 1.44
C PHE A 369 11.85 -27.86 0.11
N SER A 370 10.94 -27.13 -0.55
CA SER A 370 11.23 -26.32 -1.74
C SER A 370 10.53 -24.97 -1.65
N TYR A 371 11.21 -23.89 -2.01
CA TYR A 371 10.62 -22.55 -2.06
C TYR A 371 9.61 -22.35 -3.19
N ASP A 372 9.81 -23.07 -4.30
CA ASP A 372 8.86 -23.16 -5.40
C ASP A 372 9.09 -24.48 -6.18
N GLU A 373 8.09 -24.89 -6.93
CA GLU A 373 8.14 -26.13 -7.72
C GLU A 373 9.20 -26.11 -8.84
N LYS A 374 9.70 -24.96 -9.25
CA LYS A 374 10.62 -24.80 -10.38
C LYS A 374 12.08 -24.77 -9.95
N SER A 375 12.36 -24.32 -8.73
CA SER A 375 13.74 -24.15 -8.22
C SER A 375 14.39 -25.46 -7.73
N GLY A 376 13.62 -26.56 -7.69
CA GLY A 376 14.08 -27.83 -7.14
C GLY A 376 14.11 -27.85 -5.60
N PRO A 377 14.41 -29.01 -4.99
CA PRO A 377 14.42 -29.16 -3.54
C PRO A 377 15.57 -28.38 -2.90
N THR A 378 15.25 -27.62 -1.85
CA THR A 378 16.23 -26.90 -1.02
C THR A 378 16.70 -27.75 0.15
N LEU A 379 15.81 -28.58 0.72
CA LEU A 379 16.12 -29.60 1.73
C LEU A 379 15.51 -30.92 1.28
N THR A 380 16.20 -32.03 1.55
CA THR A 380 15.76 -33.37 1.16
C THR A 380 16.12 -34.38 2.23
N GLY A 381 15.09 -35.08 2.78
CA GLY A 381 15.25 -36.16 3.72
C GLY A 381 16.03 -35.77 4.98
N ILE A 382 15.74 -34.63 5.55
CA ILE A 382 16.38 -34.18 6.79
C ILE A 382 15.74 -34.89 7.98
N ASP A 383 16.57 -35.65 8.71
CA ASP A 383 16.19 -36.43 9.87
C ASP A 383 17.13 -36.11 11.04
N VAL A 384 16.67 -35.21 11.95
CA VAL A 384 17.46 -34.67 13.06
C VAL A 384 16.57 -34.42 14.26
N THR A 385 16.98 -34.90 15.45
CA THR A 385 16.30 -34.59 16.71
C THR A 385 17.24 -33.80 17.62
N VAL A 386 16.73 -32.73 18.22
CA VAL A 386 17.41 -31.89 19.21
C VAL A 386 16.66 -32.06 20.54
N PRO A 387 17.21 -32.80 21.49
CA PRO A 387 16.58 -32.97 22.79
C PRO A 387 16.36 -31.63 23.51
N ALA A 388 15.37 -31.59 24.40
CA ALA A 388 15.10 -30.41 25.20
C ALA A 388 16.34 -29.99 26.02
N GLY A 389 16.72 -28.71 25.94
CA GLY A 389 17.90 -28.16 26.62
C GLY A 389 19.24 -28.46 25.98
N SER A 390 19.25 -29.12 24.80
CA SER A 390 20.48 -29.41 24.04
C SER A 390 20.73 -28.40 22.93
N SER A 391 21.98 -28.35 22.46
CA SER A 391 22.44 -27.45 21.40
C SER A 391 22.72 -28.21 20.09
N LEU A 392 22.16 -27.72 18.99
CA LEU A 392 22.46 -28.15 17.62
C LEU A 392 23.17 -27.05 16.84
N ALA A 393 24.36 -27.31 16.34
CA ALA A 393 25.04 -26.45 15.37
C ALA A 393 24.80 -26.98 13.93
N VAL A 394 24.32 -26.10 13.05
CA VAL A 394 24.16 -26.40 11.62
C VAL A 394 25.25 -25.68 10.84
N VAL A 395 26.10 -26.45 10.17
CA VAL A 395 27.23 -25.95 9.36
C VAL A 395 27.10 -26.40 7.90
N GLY A 396 27.78 -25.73 6.99
CA GLY A 396 27.78 -26.07 5.57
C GLY A 396 28.07 -24.86 4.69
N SER A 397 28.22 -25.09 3.39
CA SER A 397 28.47 -24.01 2.43
C SER A 397 27.29 -23.03 2.31
N THR A 398 27.57 -21.84 1.77
CA THR A 398 26.49 -20.88 1.43
C THR A 398 25.54 -21.54 0.43
N GLY A 399 24.23 -21.43 0.69
CA GLY A 399 23.20 -22.05 -0.15
C GLY A 399 22.88 -23.52 0.19
N SER A 400 23.52 -24.14 1.19
CA SER A 400 23.23 -25.53 1.59
C SER A 400 21.89 -25.76 2.29
N GLY A 401 21.13 -24.71 2.61
CA GLY A 401 19.81 -24.82 3.25
C GLY A 401 19.77 -24.53 4.75
N LYS A 402 20.85 -24.04 5.36
CA LYS A 402 20.95 -23.76 6.83
C LYS A 402 19.84 -22.81 7.33
N SER A 403 19.73 -21.63 6.74
CA SER A 403 18.69 -20.64 7.12
C SER A 403 17.28 -21.16 6.80
N THR A 404 17.13 -21.97 5.75
CA THR A 404 15.86 -22.61 5.43
C THR A 404 15.41 -23.55 6.55
N LEU A 405 16.34 -24.38 7.05
CA LEU A 405 16.04 -25.29 8.16
C LEU A 405 15.55 -24.54 9.40
N SER A 406 16.19 -23.41 9.72
CA SER A 406 15.80 -22.59 10.88
C SER A 406 14.42 -21.94 10.73
N TYR A 407 13.99 -21.61 9.52
CA TYR A 407 12.68 -21.00 9.26
C TYR A 407 11.51 -21.97 9.38
N LEU A 408 11.76 -23.29 9.31
CA LEU A 408 10.73 -24.31 9.44
C LEU A 408 10.27 -24.50 10.90
N VAL A 409 11.13 -24.28 11.88
CA VAL A 409 10.80 -24.46 13.31
C VAL A 409 9.73 -23.46 13.78
N PRO A 410 9.85 -22.12 13.55
CA PRO A 410 8.80 -21.18 13.88
C PRO A 410 7.65 -21.17 12.85
N ARG A 411 7.62 -22.13 11.93
CA ARG A 411 6.61 -22.26 10.86
C ARG A 411 6.47 -20.99 10.01
N LEU A 412 7.59 -20.33 9.67
CA LEU A 412 7.58 -19.24 8.67
C LEU A 412 7.36 -19.78 7.25
N TYR A 413 7.62 -21.07 7.06
CA TYR A 413 7.31 -21.88 5.88
C TYR A 413 6.82 -23.24 6.35
N ASP A 414 5.90 -23.84 5.61
CA ASP A 414 5.48 -25.23 5.80
C ASP A 414 6.37 -26.17 4.96
N VAL A 415 6.67 -27.34 5.50
CA VAL A 415 7.44 -28.39 4.78
C VAL A 415 6.66 -28.93 3.58
N THR A 416 7.36 -29.33 2.51
CA THR A 416 6.74 -29.97 1.33
C THR A 416 6.60 -31.48 1.49
N GLY A 417 7.40 -32.12 2.36
CA GLY A 417 7.34 -33.53 2.76
C GLY A 417 7.81 -33.69 4.19
N GLY A 418 7.44 -34.79 4.83
CA GLY A 418 7.76 -35.02 6.23
C GLY A 418 7.08 -34.08 7.21
N ARG A 419 7.71 -33.88 8.37
CA ARG A 419 7.18 -32.97 9.43
C ARG A 419 8.29 -32.43 10.32
N VAL A 420 8.00 -31.24 10.90
CA VAL A 420 8.78 -30.66 12.00
C VAL A 420 7.91 -30.72 13.24
N THR A 421 8.45 -31.23 14.35
CA THR A 421 7.70 -31.35 15.61
C THR A 421 8.34 -30.51 16.72
N LEU A 422 7.50 -29.99 17.59
CA LEU A 422 7.86 -29.37 18.87
C LEU A 422 7.22 -30.18 19.99
N ASP A 423 8.05 -30.73 20.89
CA ASP A 423 7.63 -31.66 21.93
C ASP A 423 6.75 -32.83 21.42
N GLY A 424 7.06 -33.34 20.22
CA GLY A 424 6.36 -34.43 19.56
C GLY A 424 5.06 -34.03 18.82
N VAL A 425 4.68 -32.76 18.84
CA VAL A 425 3.50 -32.23 18.10
C VAL A 425 3.98 -31.55 16.83
N ASP A 426 3.35 -31.87 15.69
CA ASP A 426 3.64 -31.21 14.42
C ASP A 426 3.39 -29.68 14.54
N VAL A 427 4.34 -28.89 14.10
CA VAL A 427 4.22 -27.41 14.15
C VAL A 427 3.01 -26.89 13.36
N ARG A 428 2.50 -27.68 12.40
CA ARG A 428 1.29 -27.35 11.62
C ARG A 428 0.01 -27.49 12.43
N ASP A 429 0.04 -28.31 13.50
CA ASP A 429 -1.11 -28.54 14.38
C ASP A 429 -1.16 -27.56 15.56
N LEU A 430 -0.09 -26.80 15.81
CA LEU A 430 0.00 -25.81 16.88
C LEU A 430 -0.64 -24.48 16.46
N ASP A 431 -1.18 -23.73 17.45
CA ASP A 431 -1.55 -22.33 17.25
C ASP A 431 -0.30 -21.44 17.15
N PHE A 432 -0.42 -20.29 16.44
CA PHE A 432 0.70 -19.38 16.27
C PHE A 432 1.18 -18.77 17.59
N ASP A 433 0.29 -18.62 18.57
CA ASP A 433 0.62 -18.10 19.89
C ASP A 433 1.55 -19.05 20.66
N THR A 434 1.30 -20.36 20.57
CA THR A 434 2.18 -21.40 21.14
C THR A 434 3.55 -21.37 20.46
N LEU A 435 3.61 -21.36 19.13
CA LEU A 435 4.87 -21.26 18.38
C LEU A 435 5.63 -19.96 18.72
N ALA A 436 4.90 -18.85 18.78
CA ALA A 436 5.47 -17.58 19.14
C ALA A 436 6.03 -17.55 20.58
N ARG A 437 5.42 -18.21 21.54
CA ARG A 437 5.96 -18.35 22.91
C ARG A 437 7.12 -19.34 22.98
N ALA A 438 7.08 -20.37 22.15
CA ALA A 438 8.07 -21.43 22.17
C ALA A 438 9.41 -21.04 21.57
N VAL A 439 9.41 -20.29 20.48
CA VAL A 439 10.60 -20.08 19.64
C VAL A 439 11.02 -18.61 19.65
N GLY A 440 12.23 -18.35 20.11
CA GLY A 440 12.92 -17.05 19.98
C GLY A 440 13.91 -17.11 18.82
N VAL A 441 13.95 -16.06 18.01
CA VAL A 441 14.86 -15.96 16.87
C VAL A 441 15.76 -14.73 17.04
N VAL A 442 17.07 -14.94 17.01
CA VAL A 442 18.08 -13.88 16.90
C VAL A 442 18.66 -13.96 15.49
N SER A 443 18.21 -13.06 14.61
CA SER A 443 18.61 -13.03 13.20
C SER A 443 19.92 -12.26 13.01
N GLN A 444 20.61 -12.54 11.90
CA GLN A 444 21.82 -11.84 11.45
C GLN A 444 21.58 -10.34 11.30
N GLU A 445 20.49 -9.93 10.63
CA GLU A 445 20.07 -8.54 10.52
C GLU A 445 19.04 -8.23 11.59
N THR A 446 19.45 -7.44 12.59
CA THR A 446 18.56 -7.00 13.66
C THR A 446 17.69 -5.83 13.22
N TYR A 447 16.37 -6.00 13.30
CA TYR A 447 15.42 -4.93 13.06
C TYR A 447 14.99 -4.25 14.38
N LEU A 448 15.10 -2.93 14.41
CA LEU A 448 14.62 -2.09 15.50
C LEU A 448 13.58 -1.10 14.94
N PHE A 449 12.50 -0.94 15.68
CA PHE A 449 11.45 0.05 15.37
C PHE A 449 11.96 1.47 15.65
N HIS A 450 11.43 2.44 14.92
CA HIS A 450 11.62 3.85 15.21
C HIS A 450 10.80 4.26 16.44
N ALA A 451 11.27 3.84 17.60
CA ALA A 451 10.64 4.04 18.91
C ALA A 451 11.75 4.17 19.96
N SER A 452 11.40 4.34 21.23
CA SER A 452 12.38 4.34 22.31
C SER A 452 13.04 2.96 22.48
N VAL A 453 14.17 2.91 23.17
CA VAL A 453 14.81 1.64 23.56
C VAL A 453 13.84 0.80 24.39
N ALA A 454 13.18 1.42 25.38
CA ALA A 454 12.19 0.75 26.22
C ALA A 454 11.05 0.14 25.41
N ASP A 455 10.47 0.89 24.45
CA ASP A 455 9.37 0.38 23.60
C ASP A 455 9.84 -0.77 22.70
N ASN A 456 11.08 -0.69 22.19
CA ASN A 456 11.68 -1.78 21.45
C ASN A 456 11.84 -3.05 22.27
N LEU A 457 12.14 -2.96 23.56
CA LEU A 457 12.22 -4.11 24.46
C LEU A 457 10.82 -4.61 24.86
N ARG A 458 9.89 -3.71 25.19
CA ARG A 458 8.48 -4.05 25.50
C ARG A 458 7.75 -4.71 24.34
N PHE A 459 8.26 -4.59 23.11
CA PHE A 459 7.66 -5.31 21.99
C PHE A 459 7.64 -6.83 22.19
N ALA A 460 8.59 -7.39 22.92
CA ALA A 460 8.63 -8.81 23.26
C ALA A 460 7.69 -9.20 24.41
N LYS A 461 7.52 -8.30 25.39
CA LYS A 461 6.66 -8.46 26.57
C LYS A 461 6.03 -7.11 26.91
N PRO A 462 4.79 -6.84 26.43
CA PRO A 462 4.16 -5.52 26.59
C PRO A 462 3.94 -5.07 28.03
N ASP A 463 3.78 -6.00 28.95
CA ASP A 463 3.57 -5.82 30.39
C ASP A 463 4.86 -5.86 31.22
N ALA A 464 6.03 -5.84 30.58
CA ALA A 464 7.32 -5.85 31.26
C ALA A 464 7.51 -4.62 32.15
N THR A 465 7.93 -4.85 33.38
CA THR A 465 8.30 -3.78 34.31
C THR A 465 9.66 -3.16 33.92
N GLU A 466 9.97 -1.99 34.46
CA GLU A 466 11.25 -1.34 34.22
C GLU A 466 12.42 -2.19 34.73
N GLU A 467 12.23 -2.85 35.90
CA GLU A 467 13.23 -3.75 36.48
C GLU A 467 13.49 -4.97 35.58
N GLU A 468 12.44 -5.55 34.96
CA GLU A 468 12.59 -6.66 34.02
C GLU A 468 13.35 -6.21 32.76
N ILE A 469 13.04 -5.03 32.24
CA ILE A 469 13.71 -4.44 31.09
C ILE A 469 15.20 -4.20 31.40
N GLU A 470 15.51 -3.61 32.55
CA GLU A 470 16.89 -3.41 32.97
C GLU A 470 17.64 -4.74 33.17
N ALA A 471 17.02 -5.72 33.83
CA ALA A 471 17.62 -7.02 34.04
C ALA A 471 17.96 -7.71 32.70
N ALA A 472 17.04 -7.67 31.74
CA ALA A 472 17.28 -8.21 30.39
C ALA A 472 18.41 -7.44 29.66
N ALA A 473 18.44 -6.12 29.77
CA ALA A 473 19.51 -5.30 29.18
C ALA A 473 20.88 -5.57 29.83
N ARG A 474 20.92 -5.80 31.14
CA ARG A 474 22.17 -6.20 31.86
C ARG A 474 22.65 -7.58 31.41
N ALA A 475 21.76 -8.55 31.34
CA ALA A 475 22.08 -9.89 30.85
C ALA A 475 22.60 -9.86 29.40
N ALA A 476 22.06 -8.99 28.57
CA ALA A 476 22.52 -8.75 27.19
C ALA A 476 23.73 -7.82 27.08
N GLN A 477 24.39 -7.41 28.17
CA GLN A 477 25.57 -6.55 28.17
C GLN A 477 25.38 -5.19 27.45
N ILE A 478 24.16 -4.61 27.54
CA ILE A 478 23.82 -3.36 26.84
C ILE A 478 23.34 -2.24 27.79
N HIS A 479 23.02 -2.58 29.05
CA HIS A 479 22.50 -1.63 30.05
C HIS A 479 23.37 -0.40 30.22
N ASP A 480 24.68 -0.59 30.45
CA ASP A 480 25.59 0.51 30.72
C ASP A 480 25.70 1.49 29.53
N HIS A 481 25.63 0.96 28.32
CA HIS A 481 25.54 1.78 27.11
C HIS A 481 24.23 2.58 27.07
N ILE A 482 23.10 1.95 27.32
CA ILE A 482 21.79 2.62 27.33
C ILE A 482 21.76 3.70 28.41
N ALA A 483 22.24 3.40 29.63
CA ALA A 483 22.31 4.34 30.75
C ALA A 483 23.22 5.55 30.48
N SER A 484 24.23 5.39 29.61
CA SER A 484 25.13 6.48 29.20
C SER A 484 24.52 7.43 28.14
N LEU A 485 23.41 7.05 27.52
CA LEU A 485 22.73 7.89 26.55
C LEU A 485 21.99 9.06 27.24
N PRO A 486 21.87 10.23 26.60
CA PRO A 486 21.24 11.41 27.20
C PRO A 486 19.85 11.16 27.78
N ASP A 487 19.02 10.36 27.11
CA ASP A 487 17.64 10.04 27.49
C ASP A 487 17.51 8.60 28.02
N GLY A 488 18.64 7.88 28.26
CA GLY A 488 18.63 6.51 28.75
C GLY A 488 17.73 5.57 27.92
N TYR A 489 16.81 4.87 28.58
CA TYR A 489 15.85 3.96 27.92
C TYR A 489 14.79 4.67 27.06
N ASP A 490 14.57 5.97 27.24
CA ASP A 490 13.67 6.78 26.41
C ASP A 490 14.35 7.28 25.12
N THR A 491 15.63 6.99 24.93
CA THR A 491 16.38 7.36 23.73
C THR A 491 15.73 6.73 22.49
N LEU A 492 15.43 7.57 21.49
CA LEU A 492 14.91 7.12 20.19
C LEU A 492 16.00 6.39 19.39
N VAL A 493 15.70 5.17 19.01
CA VAL A 493 16.62 4.29 18.26
C VAL A 493 16.91 4.82 16.84
N GLY A 494 15.99 5.63 16.29
CA GLY A 494 16.09 6.15 14.93
C GLY A 494 15.56 5.16 13.87
N GLU A 495 15.51 5.60 12.62
CA GLU A 495 15.01 4.75 11.52
C GLU A 495 15.94 3.55 11.34
N ARG A 496 15.38 2.33 11.46
CA ARG A 496 16.13 1.06 11.40
C ARG A 496 17.34 0.98 12.34
N GLY A 497 17.32 1.75 13.44
CA GLY A 497 18.38 1.74 14.43
C GLY A 497 19.70 2.38 13.96
N TYR A 498 19.68 3.33 13.04
CA TYR A 498 20.90 3.93 12.47
C TYR A 498 21.81 4.59 13.52
N ARG A 499 21.27 4.93 14.68
CA ARG A 499 22.03 5.53 15.82
C ARG A 499 22.83 4.52 16.63
N PHE A 500 22.63 3.23 16.40
CA PHE A 500 23.28 2.15 17.10
C PHE A 500 24.23 1.39 16.17
N SER A 501 25.38 1.00 16.67
CA SER A 501 26.30 0.10 15.97
C SER A 501 25.68 -1.29 15.76
N GLY A 502 26.24 -2.09 14.87
CA GLY A 502 25.78 -3.46 14.61
C GLY A 502 25.70 -4.30 15.87
N GLY A 503 26.75 -4.27 16.72
CA GLY A 503 26.78 -5.03 17.97
C GLY A 503 25.81 -4.51 19.04
N GLU A 504 25.53 -3.21 19.09
CA GLU A 504 24.52 -2.66 20.00
C GLU A 504 23.11 -3.08 19.58
N LYS A 505 22.79 -3.02 18.28
CA LYS A 505 21.52 -3.54 17.74
C LYS A 505 21.32 -5.00 18.10
N GLN A 506 22.38 -5.79 17.97
CA GLN A 506 22.36 -7.22 18.22
C GLN A 506 22.13 -7.52 19.70
N ARG A 507 22.82 -6.81 20.63
CA ARG A 507 22.58 -6.92 22.06
C ARG A 507 21.17 -6.48 22.47
N LEU A 508 20.59 -5.47 21.80
CA LEU A 508 19.18 -5.10 21.99
C LEU A 508 18.23 -6.22 21.53
N ALA A 509 18.54 -6.91 20.43
CA ALA A 509 17.74 -8.07 20.00
C ALA A 509 17.85 -9.23 20.98
N ILE A 510 19.05 -9.49 21.52
CA ILE A 510 19.27 -10.49 22.55
C ILE A 510 18.50 -10.13 23.82
N ALA A 511 18.56 -8.86 24.29
CA ALA A 511 17.79 -8.38 25.44
C ALA A 511 16.28 -8.58 25.24
N ARG A 512 15.77 -8.31 24.02
CA ARG A 512 14.39 -8.57 23.65
C ARG A 512 14.02 -10.05 23.76
N THR A 513 14.91 -10.93 23.34
CA THR A 513 14.71 -12.38 23.41
C THR A 513 14.81 -12.90 24.84
N ILE A 514 15.74 -12.38 25.66
CA ILE A 514 15.84 -12.68 27.10
C ILE A 514 14.53 -12.30 27.82
N LEU A 515 14.01 -11.11 27.56
CA LEU A 515 12.78 -10.62 28.18
C LEU A 515 11.55 -11.48 27.86
N ARG A 516 11.55 -12.11 26.68
CA ARG A 516 10.50 -13.02 26.23
C ARG A 516 10.60 -14.42 26.83
N ASP A 517 11.82 -14.86 27.15
CA ASP A 517 12.17 -16.14 27.79
C ASP A 517 11.64 -17.41 27.05
N PRO A 518 11.93 -17.60 25.77
CA PRO A 518 11.49 -18.77 25.03
C PRO A 518 12.31 -20.01 25.36
N PRO A 519 11.71 -21.23 25.42
CA PRO A 519 12.44 -22.48 25.67
C PRO A 519 13.31 -22.95 24.48
N VAL A 520 13.02 -22.48 23.28
CA VAL A 520 13.75 -22.77 22.04
C VAL A 520 14.35 -21.51 21.47
N LEU A 521 15.62 -21.57 21.07
CA LEU A 521 16.35 -20.47 20.47
C LEU A 521 16.88 -20.85 19.09
N ILE A 522 16.68 -19.95 18.13
CA ILE A 522 17.31 -19.99 16.82
C ILE A 522 18.29 -18.82 16.74
N LEU A 523 19.55 -19.14 16.53
CA LEU A 523 20.64 -18.17 16.43
C LEU A 523 21.22 -18.20 15.02
N ASP A 524 20.99 -17.15 14.23
CA ASP A 524 21.50 -17.04 12.86
C ASP A 524 22.66 -16.03 12.84
N GLU A 525 23.90 -16.53 12.71
CA GLU A 525 25.16 -15.78 12.53
C GLU A 525 25.28 -14.50 13.38
N ALA A 526 25.03 -14.62 14.67
CA ALA A 526 24.86 -13.49 15.59
C ALA A 526 26.14 -12.64 15.82
N THR A 527 27.29 -12.88 15.17
CA THR A 527 28.57 -12.18 15.49
C THR A 527 29.40 -11.74 14.28
N SER A 528 28.89 -11.79 13.06
CA SER A 528 29.65 -11.38 11.87
C SER A 528 29.87 -9.85 11.82
N ALA A 529 31.11 -9.44 11.45
CA ALA A 529 31.53 -8.03 11.26
C ALA A 529 31.59 -7.12 12.52
N LEU A 530 31.87 -7.69 13.70
CA LEU A 530 32.07 -6.93 14.95
C LEU A 530 33.54 -6.80 15.30
N ASP A 531 33.91 -5.73 16.02
CA ASP A 531 35.21 -5.65 16.67
C ASP A 531 35.32 -6.63 17.84
N THR A 532 36.54 -7.06 18.20
CA THR A 532 36.80 -8.12 19.19
C THR A 532 36.16 -7.88 20.56
N ARG A 533 36.07 -6.62 21.04
CA ARG A 533 35.47 -6.32 22.33
C ARG A 533 33.94 -6.43 22.28
N THR A 534 33.33 -5.91 21.23
CA THR A 534 31.88 -6.01 20.99
C THR A 534 31.49 -7.45 20.77
N GLU A 535 32.30 -8.22 20.05
CA GLU A 535 32.09 -9.66 19.83
C GLU A 535 32.05 -10.44 21.14
N GLN A 536 33.02 -10.20 22.07
CA GLN A 536 33.02 -10.86 23.38
C GLN A 536 31.76 -10.54 24.19
N ALA A 537 31.32 -9.28 24.19
CA ALA A 537 30.08 -8.89 24.88
C ALA A 537 28.82 -9.55 24.27
N VAL A 538 28.74 -9.66 22.93
CA VAL A 538 27.66 -10.36 22.25
C VAL A 538 27.70 -11.85 22.57
N GLN A 539 28.88 -12.48 22.56
CA GLN A 539 29.03 -13.89 22.91
C GLN A 539 28.57 -14.19 24.34
N GLN A 540 28.99 -13.37 25.33
CA GLN A 540 28.53 -13.50 26.71
C GLN A 540 27.01 -13.37 26.83
N ALA A 541 26.40 -12.46 26.06
CA ALA A 541 24.97 -12.30 26.04
C ALA A 541 24.26 -13.51 25.43
N ILE A 542 24.83 -14.11 24.37
CA ILE A 542 24.32 -15.34 23.75
C ILE A 542 24.44 -16.52 24.73
N ASP A 543 25.58 -16.68 25.41
CA ASP A 543 25.82 -17.75 26.38
C ASP A 543 24.79 -17.66 27.54
N ALA A 544 24.58 -16.46 28.06
CA ALA A 544 23.57 -16.20 29.09
C ALA A 544 22.13 -16.50 28.59
N LEU A 545 21.83 -16.15 27.33
CA LEU A 545 20.55 -16.44 26.70
C LEU A 545 20.35 -17.94 26.48
N SER A 546 21.39 -18.68 26.07
CA SER A 546 21.31 -20.09 25.69
C SER A 546 21.22 -21.05 26.89
N ALA A 547 21.63 -20.60 28.08
CA ALA A 547 21.69 -21.45 29.27
C ALA A 547 20.33 -22.13 29.59
N GLY A 548 20.33 -23.48 29.57
CA GLY A 548 19.16 -24.30 29.89
C GLY A 548 18.06 -24.32 28.82
N ARG A 549 18.30 -23.79 27.63
CA ARG A 549 17.36 -23.77 26.51
C ARG A 549 17.84 -24.66 25.37
N THR A 550 16.87 -25.13 24.55
CA THR A 550 17.20 -25.80 23.30
C THR A 550 17.67 -24.79 22.28
N THR A 551 18.87 -24.97 21.71
CA THR A 551 19.42 -24.03 20.75
C THR A 551 19.65 -24.67 19.40
N LEU A 552 19.22 -24.00 18.33
CA LEU A 552 19.58 -24.31 16.94
C LEU A 552 20.41 -23.12 16.42
N THR A 553 21.69 -23.35 16.19
CA THR A 553 22.63 -22.30 15.76
C THR A 553 23.08 -22.53 14.33
N ILE A 554 22.86 -21.54 13.45
CA ILE A 554 23.50 -21.49 12.15
C ILE A 554 24.88 -20.91 12.36
N ALA A 555 25.89 -21.78 12.28
CA ALA A 555 27.23 -21.39 12.66
C ALA A 555 28.12 -21.10 11.45
N HIS A 556 28.78 -19.97 11.50
CA HIS A 556 29.86 -19.55 10.60
C HIS A 556 31.20 -19.41 11.31
N ARG A 557 31.27 -19.72 12.61
CA ARG A 557 32.49 -19.64 13.43
C ARG A 557 32.76 -20.93 14.17
N LEU A 558 34.01 -21.29 14.20
CA LEU A 558 34.49 -22.52 14.84
C LEU A 558 34.16 -22.57 16.35
N SER A 559 34.27 -21.43 17.07
CA SER A 559 33.97 -21.37 18.50
C SER A 559 32.54 -21.79 18.83
N THR A 560 31.58 -21.35 18.04
CA THR A 560 30.14 -21.67 18.25
C THR A 560 29.82 -23.13 17.92
N VAL A 561 30.58 -23.74 17.01
CA VAL A 561 30.36 -25.12 16.58
C VAL A 561 30.94 -26.13 17.58
N ARG A 562 32.10 -25.80 18.15
CA ARG A 562 32.89 -26.69 18.99
C ARG A 562 32.15 -27.13 20.25
N ASP A 563 31.41 -26.20 20.87
CA ASP A 563 30.75 -26.42 22.15
C ASP A 563 29.31 -26.93 22.01
N ALA A 564 28.86 -27.25 20.78
CA ALA A 564 27.54 -27.78 20.52
C ALA A 564 27.46 -29.28 20.86
N ASP A 565 26.36 -29.70 21.52
CA ASP A 565 26.10 -31.12 21.84
C ASP A 565 25.98 -31.96 20.59
N GLN A 566 25.51 -31.35 19.49
CA GLN A 566 25.38 -32.02 18.20
C GLN A 566 25.68 -31.03 17.07
N ILE A 567 26.35 -31.54 16.04
CA ILE A 567 26.66 -30.83 14.80
C ILE A 567 26.03 -31.56 13.63
N VAL A 568 25.39 -30.83 12.73
CA VAL A 568 24.92 -31.34 11.45
C VAL A 568 25.57 -30.56 10.31
N VAL A 569 26.23 -31.28 9.41
CA VAL A 569 26.80 -30.73 8.18
C VAL A 569 25.78 -30.82 7.07
N LEU A 570 25.30 -29.69 6.58
CA LEU A 570 24.41 -29.63 5.41
C LEU A 570 25.21 -29.44 4.12
N GLU A 571 24.95 -30.29 3.14
CA GLU A 571 25.47 -30.18 1.78
C GLU A 571 24.37 -30.51 0.78
N ASP A 572 24.18 -29.64 -0.20
CA ASP A 572 23.16 -29.76 -1.24
C ASP A 572 21.77 -30.15 -0.69
N GLY A 573 21.39 -29.52 0.43
CA GLY A 573 20.09 -29.73 1.07
C GLY A 573 19.96 -31.04 1.86
N ARG A 574 21.02 -31.78 2.11
CA ARG A 574 21.01 -33.05 2.85
C ARG A 574 21.93 -33.01 4.07
N ALA A 575 21.58 -33.76 5.11
CA ALA A 575 22.45 -33.96 6.25
C ALA A 575 23.56 -34.96 5.86
N ALA A 576 24.72 -34.42 5.49
CA ALA A 576 25.85 -35.24 5.03
C ALA A 576 26.59 -35.92 6.18
N GLU A 577 26.76 -35.21 7.32
CA GLU A 577 27.44 -35.75 8.50
C GLU A 577 26.70 -35.26 9.76
N ARG A 578 26.75 -36.09 10.82
CA ARG A 578 26.17 -35.80 12.13
C ARG A 578 27.05 -36.39 13.24
N GLY A 579 27.27 -35.66 14.30
CA GLY A 579 28.08 -36.09 15.45
C GLY A 579 28.46 -34.93 16.34
N THR A 580 29.35 -35.21 17.31
CA THR A 580 30.04 -34.20 18.11
C THR A 580 31.25 -33.63 17.37
N HIS A 581 31.84 -32.55 17.86
CA HIS A 581 33.04 -31.94 17.30
C HIS A 581 34.18 -32.96 17.16
N GLU A 582 34.46 -33.73 18.19
CA GLU A 582 35.56 -34.72 18.21
C GLU A 582 35.27 -35.87 17.23
N GLU A 583 34.05 -36.42 17.26
CA GLU A 583 33.65 -37.51 16.35
C GLU A 583 33.77 -37.14 14.87
N LEU A 584 33.41 -35.91 14.53
CA LEU A 584 33.43 -35.44 13.15
C LEU A 584 34.84 -35.06 12.67
N LEU A 585 35.72 -34.63 13.58
CA LEU A 585 37.13 -34.42 13.27
C LEU A 585 37.84 -35.75 13.04
N ASP A 586 37.57 -36.76 13.90
CA ASP A 586 38.20 -38.10 13.79
C ASP A 586 37.80 -38.83 12.50
N ARG A 587 36.62 -38.51 11.95
CA ARG A 587 36.17 -39.07 10.65
C ARG A 587 36.91 -38.48 9.45
N ASP A 588 37.65 -37.35 9.63
CA ASP A 588 38.38 -36.63 8.57
C ASP A 588 37.52 -36.38 7.31
N GLY A 589 36.25 -36.08 7.53
CA GLY A 589 35.25 -35.90 6.50
C GLY A 589 35.06 -34.44 6.06
N ARG A 590 33.81 -34.11 5.67
CA ARG A 590 33.42 -32.75 5.20
C ARG A 590 33.52 -31.71 6.31
N TYR A 591 33.18 -32.09 7.54
CA TYR A 591 33.35 -31.25 8.70
C TYR A 591 34.80 -30.85 8.92
N ALA A 592 35.71 -31.82 8.94
CA ALA A 592 37.14 -31.56 9.09
C ALA A 592 37.67 -30.66 7.96
N ALA A 593 37.25 -30.89 6.72
CA ALA A 593 37.59 -30.04 5.57
C ALA A 593 37.12 -28.60 5.72
N LEU A 594 35.90 -28.35 6.25
CA LEU A 594 35.38 -26.99 6.54
C LEU A 594 36.22 -26.30 7.60
N ILE A 595 36.54 -27.00 8.69
CA ILE A 595 37.35 -26.46 9.80
C ILE A 595 38.78 -26.15 9.34
N HIS A 596 39.42 -27.01 8.56
CA HIS A 596 40.78 -26.78 8.02
C HIS A 596 40.81 -25.57 7.08
N ARG A 597 39.77 -25.35 6.30
CA ARG A 597 39.65 -24.18 5.39
C ARG A 597 39.52 -22.85 6.17
N ASP A 598 38.77 -22.84 7.26
CA ASP A 598 38.61 -21.65 8.11
C ASP A 598 39.84 -21.34 8.93
N SER A 599 40.64 -22.40 9.31
CA SER A 599 41.89 -22.24 10.07
C SER A 599 43.09 -21.81 9.20
N HIS A 600 43.03 -22.06 7.89
CA HIS A 600 44.08 -21.71 6.92
C HIS A 600 43.44 -21.00 5.72
N PRO A 601 43.14 -19.67 5.81
CA PRO A 601 42.68 -18.96 4.61
C PRO A 601 43.74 -19.09 3.50
N ALA A 602 43.32 -19.57 2.33
CA ALA A 602 44.24 -19.72 1.19
C ALA A 602 44.97 -18.40 0.93
N PRO A 603 46.27 -18.39 0.64
CA PRO A 603 47.00 -17.17 0.35
C PRO A 603 46.34 -16.50 -0.87
N VAL A 604 45.97 -15.24 -0.70
CA VAL A 604 45.46 -14.41 -1.81
C VAL A 604 46.54 -14.42 -2.89
N PRO A 605 46.22 -14.83 -4.12
CA PRO A 605 47.20 -14.75 -5.21
C PRO A 605 47.65 -13.29 -5.33
N ALA A 606 48.93 -13.07 -5.25
CA ALA A 606 49.56 -11.76 -5.41
C ALA A 606 49.17 -11.16 -6.77
N PRO A 607 48.97 -9.82 -6.87
CA PRO A 607 48.47 -9.17 -8.08
C PRO A 607 49.40 -9.32 -9.29
#